data_45915f69a6f5549050814264db63e726
#
_entry.id   45915f69a6f5549050814264db63e726
#
_cell.length_a   1.000
_cell.length_b   1.000
_cell.length_c   1.000
_cell.angle_alpha   90.00
_cell.angle_beta   90.00
_cell.angle_gamma   90.00
#
_symmetry.space_group_name_H-M   'P 1'
#
loop_
_entity.id
_entity.type
_entity.pdbx_description
1 polymer ?
#
loop_
_entity_poly.entity_id
_entity_poly.type
_entity_poly.pdbx_seq_one_letter_code
_entity_poly.pdbx_strand_id
1 'polypeptide(L)'
;MRLWSYAIVMTMFAAAAGYFGWLFYSDGARASTSLAACSSDLEPVRARAEHSSRQAQMCEEELLDFATQLEDLSTTKEELRALRKQREEDEKQLAAITQIQAQFAKMIDTDQLDVFARRGGLVVELPAEVLFRSGSADLSEKGELSVLEVGFILKQFPERRFLVVGHTDNLPLRNASFHDNWELSTARALTVTHVLVKAGMKSGSLIAAGAGEHDPISSNARPADRQRNRRIEIQLLPAIAELPPLPAALRTAQAEASK
;
A
#
# COMPACT_ATOMS: atom_id res chain seq x y z
N MET A 1 -98.99 -51.05 -50.67
CA MET A 1 -98.34 -49.74 -50.89
C MET A 1 -97.52 -49.20 -49.70
N ARG A 2 -97.65 -49.65 -48.47
CA ARG A 2 -96.95 -49.07 -47.28
C ARG A 2 -95.56 -49.60 -47.06
N LEU A 3 -95.10 -50.73 -47.55
CA LEU A 3 -93.77 -51.31 -47.36
C LEU A 3 -92.69 -50.69 -48.23
N TRP A 4 -93.01 -50.20 -49.41
CA TRP A 4 -92.05 -49.54 -50.32
C TRP A 4 -91.62 -48.15 -49.85
N SER A 5 -92.57 -47.44 -49.21
CA SER A 5 -92.21 -46.11 -48.69
C SER A 5 -91.23 -46.16 -47.47
N TYR A 6 -91.33 -47.22 -46.65
CA TYR A 6 -90.33 -47.43 -45.54
C TYR A 6 -88.98 -47.76 -46.04
N ALA A 7 -88.86 -48.55 -47.12
CA ALA A 7 -87.56 -48.92 -47.68
C ALA A 7 -86.80 -47.69 -48.27
N ILE A 8 -87.53 -46.80 -48.96
CA ILE A 8 -86.96 -45.57 -49.54
C ILE A 8 -86.53 -44.59 -48.46
N VAL A 9 -87.31 -44.46 -47.38
CA VAL A 9 -86.94 -43.58 -46.24
C VAL A 9 -85.67 -44.13 -45.52
N MET A 10 -85.56 -45.42 -45.29
CA MET A 10 -84.40 -46.06 -44.68
C MET A 10 -83.16 -45.96 -45.53
N THR A 11 -83.23 -46.10 -46.87
CA THR A 11 -82.06 -45.91 -47.78
C THR A 11 -81.63 -44.46 -47.85
N MET A 12 -82.57 -43.50 -47.81
CA MET A 12 -82.24 -42.08 -47.71
C MET A 12 -81.54 -41.74 -46.37
N PHE A 13 -81.96 -42.31 -45.28
CA PHE A 13 -81.32 -42.11 -43.99
C PHE A 13 -79.90 -42.72 -43.94
N ALA A 14 -79.75 -43.91 -44.51
CA ALA A 14 -78.45 -44.57 -44.60
C ALA A 14 -77.49 -43.77 -45.51
N ALA A 15 -77.94 -43.24 -46.63
CA ALA A 15 -77.19 -42.38 -47.52
C ALA A 15 -76.85 -41.06 -46.89
N ALA A 16 -77.73 -40.42 -46.14
CA ALA A 16 -77.47 -39.18 -45.38
C ALA A 16 -76.46 -39.44 -44.27
N ALA A 17 -76.55 -40.54 -43.51
CA ALA A 17 -75.59 -40.90 -42.46
C ALA A 17 -74.23 -41.19 -43.06
N GLY A 18 -74.17 -41.89 -44.22
CA GLY A 18 -72.93 -42.13 -44.93
C GLY A 18 -72.24 -40.83 -45.45
N TYR A 19 -73.06 -39.90 -45.97
CA TYR A 19 -72.63 -38.62 -46.45
C TYR A 19 -72.08 -37.71 -45.28
N PHE A 20 -72.79 -37.69 -44.16
CA PHE A 20 -72.36 -36.96 -42.95
C PHE A 20 -71.08 -37.61 -42.36
N GLY A 21 -71.00 -38.94 -42.29
CA GLY A 21 -69.82 -39.65 -41.85
C GLY A 21 -68.58 -39.35 -42.74
N TRP A 22 -68.80 -39.30 -44.07
CA TRP A 22 -67.75 -38.95 -45.01
C TRP A 22 -67.34 -37.50 -44.91
N LEU A 23 -68.25 -36.54 -44.69
CA LEU A 23 -67.94 -35.13 -44.42
C LEU A 23 -67.09 -34.98 -43.18
N PHE A 24 -67.45 -35.58 -42.03
CA PHE A 24 -66.67 -35.55 -40.81
C PHE A 24 -65.34 -36.19 -40.97
N TYR A 25 -65.24 -37.29 -41.69
CA TYR A 25 -63.90 -37.96 -41.98
C TYR A 25 -63.08 -37.12 -42.90
N SER A 26 -63.61 -36.50 -43.92
CA SER A 26 -62.86 -35.64 -44.85
C SER A 26 -62.39 -34.35 -44.19
N ASP A 27 -63.17 -33.75 -43.31
CA ASP A 27 -62.78 -32.56 -42.57
C ASP A 27 -61.69 -32.89 -41.48
N GLY A 28 -61.83 -34.02 -40.82
CA GLY A 28 -60.85 -34.53 -39.88
C GLY A 28 -59.47 -34.84 -40.60
N ALA A 29 -59.54 -35.43 -41.80
CA ALA A 29 -58.35 -35.70 -42.60
C ALA A 29 -57.72 -34.41 -43.12
N ARG A 30 -58.49 -33.40 -43.52
CA ARG A 30 -57.96 -32.08 -43.91
C ARG A 30 -57.33 -31.34 -42.73
N ALA A 31 -57.99 -31.39 -41.55
CA ALA A 31 -57.42 -30.81 -40.34
C ALA A 31 -56.11 -31.46 -39.92
N SER A 32 -55.98 -32.79 -39.98
CA SER A 32 -54.75 -33.50 -39.67
C SER A 32 -53.60 -33.19 -40.64
N THR A 33 -53.91 -33.06 -41.96
CA THR A 33 -52.90 -32.67 -42.95
C THR A 33 -52.44 -31.21 -42.79
N SER A 34 -53.36 -30.30 -42.47
CA SER A 34 -53.01 -28.90 -42.19
C SER A 34 -52.20 -28.76 -40.92
N LEU A 35 -52.48 -29.51 -39.85
CA LEU A 35 -51.69 -29.57 -38.63
C LEU A 35 -50.29 -30.14 -38.91
N ALA A 36 -50.19 -31.20 -39.70
CA ALA A 36 -48.90 -31.78 -40.07
C ALA A 36 -48.06 -30.81 -40.94
N ALA A 37 -48.69 -30.08 -41.84
CA ALA A 37 -47.98 -29.03 -42.63
C ALA A 37 -47.54 -27.87 -41.74
N CYS A 38 -48.38 -27.42 -40.82
CA CYS A 38 -48.03 -26.36 -39.87
C CYS A 38 -46.89 -26.79 -38.94
N SER A 39 -46.87 -28.04 -38.47
CA SER A 39 -45.79 -28.54 -37.62
C SER A 39 -44.48 -28.66 -38.40
N SER A 40 -44.51 -29.04 -39.69
CA SER A 40 -43.33 -29.09 -40.56
C SER A 40 -42.74 -27.72 -40.85
N ASP A 41 -43.58 -26.67 -40.93
CA ASP A 41 -43.16 -25.30 -41.15
C ASP A 41 -42.58 -24.65 -39.86
N LEU A 42 -43.02 -25.13 -38.68
CA LEU A 42 -42.52 -24.67 -37.39
C LEU A 42 -41.10 -25.22 -37.05
N GLU A 43 -40.78 -26.43 -37.49
CA GLU A 43 -39.49 -27.07 -37.21
C GLU A 43 -38.25 -26.21 -37.65
N PRO A 44 -38.20 -25.66 -38.86
CA PRO A 44 -37.06 -24.83 -39.27
C PRO A 44 -36.98 -23.49 -38.52
N VAL A 45 -38.14 -22.95 -38.08
CA VAL A 45 -38.20 -21.73 -37.29
C VAL A 45 -37.67 -22.00 -35.87
N ARG A 46 -38.06 -23.13 -35.27
CA ARG A 46 -37.59 -23.59 -33.99
C ARG A 46 -36.09 -23.84 -33.98
N ALA A 47 -35.57 -24.52 -35.01
CA ALA A 47 -34.14 -24.76 -35.17
C ALA A 47 -33.33 -23.43 -35.29
N ARG A 48 -33.86 -22.45 -36.04
CA ARG A 48 -33.23 -21.11 -36.14
C ARG A 48 -33.27 -20.38 -34.78
N ALA A 49 -34.37 -20.44 -34.05
CA ALA A 49 -34.47 -19.83 -32.72
C ALA A 49 -33.49 -20.46 -31.72
N GLU A 50 -33.35 -21.78 -31.72
CA GLU A 50 -32.37 -22.50 -30.90
C GLU A 50 -30.95 -22.16 -31.28
N HIS A 51 -30.64 -22.08 -32.55
CA HIS A 51 -29.31 -21.65 -33.03
C HIS A 51 -28.98 -20.21 -32.62
N SER A 52 -29.92 -19.30 -32.81
CA SER A 52 -29.78 -17.91 -32.38
C SER A 52 -29.64 -17.78 -30.85
N SER A 53 -30.35 -18.58 -30.06
CA SER A 53 -30.22 -18.63 -28.61
C SER A 53 -28.86 -19.13 -28.17
N ARG A 54 -28.33 -20.16 -28.81
CA ARG A 54 -26.95 -20.66 -28.55
C ARG A 54 -25.88 -19.62 -28.90
N GLN A 55 -26.03 -18.93 -30.04
CA GLN A 55 -25.11 -17.87 -30.41
C GLN A 55 -25.15 -16.69 -29.40
N ALA A 56 -26.34 -16.33 -28.92
CA ALA A 56 -26.47 -15.30 -27.88
C ALA A 56 -25.80 -15.71 -26.56
N GLN A 57 -25.97 -16.97 -26.16
CA GLN A 57 -25.28 -17.49 -24.94
C GLN A 57 -23.75 -17.48 -25.07
N MET A 58 -23.21 -17.94 -26.22
CA MET A 58 -21.78 -17.89 -26.47
C MET A 58 -21.22 -16.45 -26.44
N CYS A 59 -21.94 -15.51 -27.04
CA CYS A 59 -21.56 -14.10 -27.01
C CYS A 59 -21.62 -13.50 -25.62
N GLU A 60 -22.57 -13.92 -24.78
CA GLU A 60 -22.67 -13.51 -23.38
C GLU A 60 -21.51 -14.06 -22.54
N GLU A 61 -21.12 -15.32 -22.75
CA GLU A 61 -19.95 -15.92 -22.10
C GLU A 61 -18.64 -15.20 -22.50
N GLU A 62 -18.46 -14.89 -23.81
CA GLU A 62 -17.30 -14.12 -24.27
C GLU A 62 -17.27 -12.71 -23.64
N LEU A 63 -18.41 -12.03 -23.54
CA LEU A 63 -18.47 -10.71 -22.91
C LEU A 63 -18.11 -10.77 -21.42
N LEU A 64 -18.54 -11.80 -20.70
CA LEU A 64 -18.15 -12.01 -19.31
C LEU A 64 -16.64 -12.25 -19.15
N ASP A 65 -16.05 -13.04 -20.03
CA ASP A 65 -14.61 -13.29 -20.03
C ASP A 65 -13.82 -11.99 -20.32
N PHE A 66 -14.24 -11.22 -21.31
CA PHE A 66 -13.65 -9.89 -21.56
C PHE A 66 -13.82 -8.93 -20.38
N ALA A 67 -14.95 -8.94 -19.70
CA ALA A 67 -15.17 -8.09 -18.53
C ALA A 67 -14.23 -8.45 -17.39
N THR A 68 -14.00 -9.74 -17.12
CA THR A 68 -13.05 -10.20 -16.11
C THR A 68 -11.60 -9.85 -16.47
N GLN A 69 -11.22 -10.02 -17.75
CA GLN A 69 -9.89 -9.62 -18.22
C GLN A 69 -9.65 -8.11 -18.10
N LEU A 70 -10.67 -7.28 -18.35
CA LEU A 70 -10.58 -5.82 -18.17
C LEU A 70 -10.43 -5.44 -16.70
N GLU A 71 -11.11 -6.14 -15.80
CA GLU A 71 -10.98 -5.92 -14.35
C GLU A 71 -9.57 -6.28 -13.87
N ASP A 72 -9.02 -7.41 -14.27
CA ASP A 72 -7.66 -7.84 -13.97
C ASP A 72 -6.61 -6.85 -14.52
N LEU A 73 -6.81 -6.36 -15.74
CA LEU A 73 -5.94 -5.34 -16.32
C LEU A 73 -6.01 -4.01 -15.55
N SER A 74 -7.18 -3.64 -15.05
CA SER A 74 -7.35 -2.42 -14.27
C SER A 74 -6.65 -2.50 -12.92
N THR A 75 -6.77 -3.63 -12.21
CA THR A 75 -6.07 -3.88 -10.94
C THR A 75 -4.56 -3.90 -11.12
N THR A 76 -4.07 -4.61 -12.13
CA THR A 76 -2.63 -4.62 -12.46
C THR A 76 -2.09 -3.23 -12.79
N LYS A 77 -2.87 -2.40 -13.48
CA LYS A 77 -2.49 -1.01 -13.80
C LYS A 77 -2.42 -0.13 -12.56
N GLU A 78 -3.32 -0.33 -11.58
CA GLU A 78 -3.29 0.41 -10.32
C GLU A 78 -2.10 -0.02 -9.45
N GLU A 79 -1.81 -1.31 -9.36
CA GLU A 79 -0.63 -1.83 -8.68
C GLU A 79 0.67 -1.28 -9.30
N LEU A 80 0.77 -1.26 -10.62
CA LEU A 80 1.91 -0.71 -11.32
C LEU A 80 2.09 0.80 -11.05
N ARG A 81 0.99 1.55 -10.97
CA ARG A 81 1.03 2.97 -10.60
C ARG A 81 1.49 3.18 -9.16
N ALA A 82 1.00 2.37 -8.22
CA ALA A 82 1.41 2.42 -6.83
C ALA A 82 2.91 2.10 -6.68
N LEU A 83 3.38 1.07 -7.38
CA LEU A 83 4.79 0.68 -7.38
C LEU A 83 5.71 1.75 -7.99
N ARG A 84 5.29 2.39 -9.10
CA ARG A 84 6.03 3.52 -9.69
C ARG A 84 6.12 4.71 -8.75
N LYS A 85 5.02 5.05 -8.09
CA LYS A 85 5.00 6.14 -7.11
C LYS A 85 5.93 5.85 -5.93
N GLN A 86 5.91 4.64 -5.41
CA GLN A 86 6.82 4.21 -4.36
C GLN A 86 8.29 4.31 -4.80
N ARG A 87 8.59 3.86 -6.02
CA ARG A 87 9.94 3.96 -6.59
C ARG A 87 10.43 5.40 -6.73
N GLU A 88 9.57 6.31 -7.19
CA GLU A 88 9.90 7.74 -7.27
C GLU A 88 10.15 8.37 -5.89
N GLU A 89 9.43 7.93 -4.87
CA GLU A 89 9.63 8.35 -3.48
C GLU A 89 10.95 7.81 -2.93
N ASP A 90 11.27 6.54 -3.17
CA ASP A 90 12.54 5.91 -2.80
C ASP A 90 13.74 6.58 -3.49
N GLU A 91 13.63 6.89 -4.79
CA GLU A 91 14.67 7.60 -5.54
C GLU A 91 14.91 9.03 -5.00
N LYS A 92 13.87 9.74 -4.62
CA LYS A 92 13.99 11.07 -3.99
C LYS A 92 14.65 10.99 -2.62
N GLN A 93 14.33 9.97 -1.81
CA GLN A 93 15.00 9.75 -0.53
C GLN A 93 16.48 9.43 -0.72
N LEU A 94 16.81 8.57 -1.68
CA LEU A 94 18.18 8.20 -1.98
C LEU A 94 18.99 9.41 -2.47
N ALA A 95 18.42 10.24 -3.33
CA ALA A 95 19.03 11.47 -3.82
C ALA A 95 19.30 12.47 -2.66
N ALA A 96 18.35 12.61 -1.74
CA ALA A 96 18.54 13.47 -0.55
C ALA A 96 19.67 12.96 0.34
N ILE A 97 19.76 11.64 0.57
CA ILE A 97 20.87 11.02 1.33
C ILE A 97 22.20 11.28 0.65
N THR A 98 22.29 11.05 -0.66
CA THR A 98 23.51 11.27 -1.44
C THR A 98 23.95 12.73 -1.41
N GLN A 99 23.00 13.67 -1.50
CA GLN A 99 23.27 15.10 -1.40
C GLN A 99 23.82 15.48 -0.02
N ILE A 100 23.24 14.95 1.06
CA ILE A 100 23.70 15.18 2.42
C ILE A 100 25.11 14.59 2.61
N GLN A 101 25.35 13.36 2.17
CA GLN A 101 26.68 12.74 2.23
C GLN A 101 27.74 13.57 1.49
N ALA A 102 27.43 14.10 0.31
CA ALA A 102 28.34 14.96 -0.44
C ALA A 102 28.70 16.26 0.31
N GLN A 103 27.75 16.84 1.06
CA GLN A 103 28.00 18.03 1.87
C GLN A 103 28.86 17.72 3.11
N PHE A 104 28.74 16.51 3.67
CA PHE A 104 29.55 16.06 4.80
C PHE A 104 30.89 15.44 4.39
N ALA A 105 31.18 15.27 3.09
CA ALA A 105 32.38 14.53 2.61
C ALA A 105 33.65 14.96 3.29
N LYS A 106 33.89 16.27 3.44
CA LYS A 106 35.11 16.80 4.09
C LYS A 106 35.19 16.41 5.58
N MET A 107 34.06 16.38 6.29
CA MET A 107 34.03 16.02 7.71
C MET A 107 34.16 14.50 7.89
N ILE A 108 33.64 13.71 6.94
CA ILE A 108 33.83 12.25 6.89
C ILE A 108 35.30 11.91 6.65
N ASP A 109 35.95 12.55 5.68
CA ASP A 109 37.36 12.32 5.34
C ASP A 109 38.31 12.63 6.50
N THR A 110 37.88 13.46 7.45
CA THR A 110 38.69 13.83 8.64
C THR A 110 38.25 13.09 9.92
N ASP A 111 37.47 12.03 9.83
CA ASP A 111 36.97 11.21 10.94
C ASP A 111 36.24 12.04 12.04
N GLN A 112 35.62 13.18 11.66
CA GLN A 112 34.88 14.01 12.59
C GLN A 112 33.47 13.52 12.78
N LEU A 113 32.91 12.88 11.77
CA LEU A 113 31.59 12.28 11.78
C LEU A 113 31.44 11.18 10.71
N ASP A 114 30.46 10.32 10.89
CA ASP A 114 30.02 9.34 9.91
C ASP A 114 28.58 9.62 9.48
N VAL A 115 28.25 9.34 8.21
CA VAL A 115 26.89 9.47 7.66
C VAL A 115 26.48 8.17 7.02
N PHE A 116 25.44 7.54 7.55
CA PHE A 116 24.95 6.25 7.05
C PHE A 116 23.44 6.11 7.21
N ALA A 117 22.86 5.10 6.56
CA ALA A 117 21.48 4.75 6.74
C ALA A 117 21.32 3.70 7.85
N ARG A 118 20.47 3.95 8.83
CA ARG A 118 20.15 3.01 9.91
C ARG A 118 18.67 3.08 10.25
N ARG A 119 18.04 1.91 10.44
CA ARG A 119 16.59 1.80 10.80
C ARG A 119 15.67 2.57 9.83
N GLY A 120 16.05 2.60 8.54
CA GLY A 120 15.25 3.27 7.50
C GLY A 120 15.37 4.79 7.45
N GLY A 121 16.31 5.37 8.21
CA GLY A 121 16.59 6.82 8.22
C GLY A 121 18.06 7.14 8.03
N LEU A 122 18.34 8.38 7.66
CA LEU A 122 19.70 8.92 7.63
C LEU A 122 20.15 9.26 9.04
N VAL A 123 21.36 8.84 9.41
CA VAL A 123 21.98 9.11 10.70
C VAL A 123 23.33 9.79 10.47
N VAL A 124 23.54 10.92 11.12
CA VAL A 124 24.83 11.58 11.28
C VAL A 124 25.35 11.22 12.67
N GLU A 125 26.43 10.46 12.73
CA GLU A 125 27.06 10.00 13.96
C GLU A 125 28.31 10.83 14.28
N LEU A 126 28.40 11.34 15.51
CA LEU A 126 29.55 12.10 15.99
C LEU A 126 30.11 11.41 17.24
N PRO A 127 31.40 11.05 17.25
CA PRO A 127 32.04 10.47 18.43
C PRO A 127 32.02 11.44 19.61
N ALA A 128 31.56 10.99 20.79
CA ALA A 128 31.39 11.84 21.95
C ALA A 128 32.74 12.42 22.45
N GLU A 129 33.85 11.74 22.24
CA GLU A 129 35.19 12.21 22.64
C GLU A 129 35.70 13.40 21.79
N VAL A 130 35.22 13.53 20.54
CA VAL A 130 35.51 14.70 19.70
C VAL A 130 34.71 15.91 20.20
N LEU A 131 33.46 15.66 20.64
CA LEU A 131 32.50 16.71 21.01
C LEU A 131 32.73 17.21 22.44
N PHE A 132 32.81 16.32 23.43
CA PHE A 132 32.71 16.65 24.84
C PHE A 132 34.04 16.54 25.58
N ARG A 133 34.18 17.33 26.63
CA ARG A 133 35.20 17.11 27.63
C ARG A 133 34.93 15.80 28.39
N SER A 134 36.02 15.16 28.86
CA SER A 134 35.88 13.87 29.54
C SER A 134 34.90 13.92 30.73
N GLY A 135 33.92 13.01 30.73
CA GLY A 135 32.93 12.90 31.80
C GLY A 135 31.94 14.07 31.90
N SER A 136 31.87 14.98 30.92
CA SER A 136 31.01 16.16 30.92
C SER A 136 29.99 16.10 29.80
N ALA A 137 28.94 16.93 29.91
CA ALA A 137 28.04 17.32 28.84
C ALA A 137 28.41 18.67 28.21
N ASP A 138 29.50 19.31 28.66
CA ASP A 138 30.01 20.53 28.06
C ASP A 138 30.82 20.21 26.80
N LEU A 139 30.54 20.91 25.73
CA LEU A 139 31.30 20.78 24.49
C LEU A 139 32.70 21.38 24.65
N SER A 140 33.64 20.76 23.99
CA SER A 140 34.93 21.36 23.71
C SER A 140 34.78 22.46 22.65
N GLU A 141 35.75 23.39 22.54
CA GLU A 141 35.73 24.41 21.46
C GLU A 141 35.67 23.75 20.07
N LYS A 142 36.45 22.68 19.86
CA LYS A 142 36.41 21.90 18.63
C LYS A 142 35.05 21.23 18.42
N GLY A 143 34.47 20.69 19.50
CA GLY A 143 33.17 20.04 19.44
C GLY A 143 32.04 21.04 19.11
N GLU A 144 32.05 22.24 19.68
CA GLU A 144 31.08 23.28 19.34
C GLU A 144 31.18 23.68 17.88
N LEU A 145 32.41 23.88 17.33
CA LEU A 145 32.61 24.18 15.93
C LEU A 145 32.10 23.07 15.00
N SER A 146 32.38 21.80 15.33
CA SER A 146 31.89 20.66 14.55
C SER A 146 30.35 20.60 14.54
N VAL A 147 29.68 20.81 15.68
CA VAL A 147 28.22 20.83 15.75
C VAL A 147 27.63 22.03 14.99
N LEU A 148 28.27 23.20 15.05
CA LEU A 148 27.87 24.37 14.26
C LEU A 148 27.95 24.07 12.75
N GLU A 149 29.03 23.43 12.28
CA GLU A 149 29.18 23.06 10.86
C GLU A 149 28.09 22.06 10.43
N VAL A 150 27.82 21.04 11.25
CA VAL A 150 26.69 20.12 11.04
C VAL A 150 25.36 20.89 10.96
N GLY A 151 25.12 21.81 11.88
CA GLY A 151 23.91 22.64 11.89
C GLY A 151 23.76 23.49 10.62
N PHE A 152 24.87 24.06 10.09
CA PHE A 152 24.86 24.82 8.84
C PHE A 152 24.48 23.97 7.62
N ILE A 153 24.84 22.69 7.62
CA ILE A 153 24.45 21.76 6.58
C ILE A 153 22.96 21.37 6.75
N LEU A 154 22.57 20.93 7.95
CA LEU A 154 21.23 20.42 8.22
C LEU A 154 20.14 21.49 8.10
N LYS A 155 20.42 22.77 8.39
CA LYS A 155 19.44 23.87 8.21
C LYS A 155 18.98 24.08 6.77
N GLN A 156 19.70 23.53 5.79
CA GLN A 156 19.30 23.57 4.37
C GLN A 156 18.08 22.69 4.09
N PHE A 157 17.68 21.85 5.06
CA PHE A 157 16.51 20.97 4.99
C PHE A 157 15.41 21.42 5.97
N PRO A 158 14.78 22.60 5.78
CA PRO A 158 13.89 23.25 6.75
C PRO A 158 12.59 22.50 7.00
N GLU A 159 12.19 21.62 6.07
CA GLU A 159 10.96 20.81 6.16
C GLU A 159 11.20 19.48 6.91
N ARG A 160 12.45 19.18 7.25
CA ARG A 160 12.82 17.94 7.94
C ARG A 160 12.89 18.14 9.45
N ARG A 161 12.57 17.08 10.17
CA ARG A 161 12.74 17.00 11.62
C ARG A 161 13.90 16.10 11.95
N PHE A 162 14.62 16.43 13.02
CA PHE A 162 15.81 15.70 13.44
C PHE A 162 15.67 15.29 14.90
N LEU A 163 16.05 14.06 15.20
CA LEU A 163 16.15 13.52 16.55
C LEU A 163 17.63 13.43 16.94
N VAL A 164 18.02 14.18 17.93
CA VAL A 164 19.39 14.17 18.52
C VAL A 164 19.40 13.19 19.66
N VAL A 165 20.15 12.09 19.55
CA VAL A 165 20.20 11.02 20.55
C VAL A 165 21.61 10.92 21.12
N GLY A 166 21.70 11.00 22.44
CA GLY A 166 22.95 10.74 23.16
C GLY A 166 23.06 9.27 23.58
N HIS A 167 24.24 8.70 23.40
CA HIS A 167 24.56 7.32 23.81
C HIS A 167 25.81 7.30 24.69
N THR A 168 25.86 6.34 25.62
CA THR A 168 27.01 6.06 26.51
C THR A 168 27.49 4.63 26.32
N ASP A 169 28.64 4.32 26.89
CA ASP A 169 29.02 2.95 27.18
C ASP A 169 28.35 2.46 28.49
N ASN A 170 28.61 1.21 28.88
CA ASN A 170 28.04 0.58 30.07
C ASN A 170 28.85 0.81 31.35
N LEU A 171 29.83 1.70 31.32
CA LEU A 171 30.60 2.00 32.56
C LEU A 171 29.76 2.91 33.47
N PRO A 172 29.77 2.60 34.78
CA PRO A 172 29.09 3.48 35.74
C PRO A 172 29.79 4.85 35.82
N LEU A 173 29.01 5.89 35.94
CA LEU A 173 29.54 7.25 36.11
C LEU A 173 30.31 7.39 37.41
N ARG A 174 31.45 8.05 37.32
CA ARG A 174 32.35 8.31 38.49
C ARG A 174 32.30 9.77 38.96
N ASN A 175 31.41 10.58 38.38
CA ASN A 175 31.25 11.98 38.76
C ASN A 175 29.91 12.21 39.49
N ALA A 176 29.86 13.24 40.33
CA ALA A 176 28.67 13.62 41.08
C ALA A 176 27.68 14.47 40.26
N SER A 177 27.98 14.77 39.00
CA SER A 177 27.18 15.68 38.17
C SER A 177 25.94 15.05 37.54
N PHE A 178 25.93 13.72 37.38
CA PHE A 178 24.84 12.98 36.78
C PHE A 178 24.60 11.69 37.57
N HIS A 179 23.31 11.33 37.75
CA HIS A 179 22.95 10.12 38.52
C HIS A 179 23.23 8.84 37.76
N ASP A 180 23.01 8.84 36.44
CA ASP A 180 23.13 7.66 35.60
C ASP A 180 23.46 8.02 34.15
N ASN A 181 23.60 6.98 33.33
CA ASN A 181 23.89 7.12 31.90
C ASN A 181 22.70 7.70 31.11
N TRP A 182 21.46 7.61 31.60
CA TRP A 182 20.32 8.27 31.00
C TRP A 182 20.43 9.78 31.10
N GLU A 183 20.72 10.27 32.31
CA GLU A 183 20.86 11.70 32.57
C GLU A 183 22.03 12.30 31.78
N LEU A 184 23.21 11.66 31.79
CA LEU A 184 24.37 12.12 31.02
C LEU A 184 24.08 12.17 29.53
N SER A 185 23.49 11.11 28.96
CA SER A 185 23.21 11.03 27.51
C SER A 185 22.18 12.07 27.07
N THR A 186 21.14 12.29 27.90
CA THR A 186 20.13 13.32 27.66
C THR A 186 20.71 14.73 27.73
N ALA A 187 21.54 15.02 28.73
CA ALA A 187 22.20 16.32 28.87
C ALA A 187 23.12 16.62 27.67
N ARG A 188 23.86 15.63 27.18
CA ARG A 188 24.69 15.75 25.98
C ARG A 188 23.87 16.05 24.74
N ALA A 189 22.77 15.31 24.53
CA ALA A 189 21.88 15.54 23.42
C ALA A 189 21.27 16.96 23.46
N LEU A 190 20.91 17.42 24.63
CA LEU A 190 20.33 18.77 24.83
C LEU A 190 21.37 19.86 24.52
N THR A 191 22.63 19.70 24.97
CA THR A 191 23.71 20.64 24.67
C THR A 191 23.95 20.75 23.17
N VAL A 192 24.01 19.61 22.45
CA VAL A 192 24.14 19.59 20.99
C VAL A 192 22.94 20.26 20.33
N THR A 193 21.72 19.99 20.79
CA THR A 193 20.49 20.61 20.26
C THR A 193 20.54 22.13 20.40
N HIS A 194 20.99 22.68 21.52
CA HIS A 194 21.15 24.11 21.70
C HIS A 194 22.14 24.74 20.70
N VAL A 195 23.23 24.06 20.41
CA VAL A 195 24.21 24.54 19.41
C VAL A 195 23.64 24.45 17.98
N LEU A 196 22.87 23.42 17.65
CA LEU A 196 22.17 23.34 16.37
C LEU A 196 21.15 24.49 16.19
N VAL A 197 20.43 24.86 17.24
CA VAL A 197 19.57 26.07 17.23
C VAL A 197 20.40 27.34 17.02
N LYS A 198 21.57 27.47 17.70
CA LYS A 198 22.51 28.57 17.53
C LYS A 198 23.04 28.64 16.08
N ALA A 199 23.22 27.51 15.40
CA ALA A 199 23.60 27.44 13.98
C ALA A 199 22.46 27.88 13.00
N GLY A 200 21.26 28.13 13.52
CA GLY A 200 20.11 28.63 12.78
C GLY A 200 19.08 27.59 12.41
N MET A 201 19.11 26.37 13.00
CA MET A 201 18.03 25.42 12.87
C MET A 201 16.81 25.84 13.66
N LYS A 202 15.59 25.55 13.16
CA LYS A 202 14.35 25.85 13.85
C LYS A 202 14.19 24.94 15.08
N SER A 203 13.94 25.50 16.26
CA SER A 203 13.75 24.70 17.50
C SER A 203 12.65 23.65 17.36
N GLY A 204 11.56 23.94 16.64
CA GLY A 204 10.46 23.00 16.42
C GLY A 204 10.80 21.82 15.48
N SER A 205 11.96 21.88 14.78
CA SER A 205 12.44 20.78 13.96
C SER A 205 13.38 19.82 14.70
N LEU A 206 13.71 20.11 15.95
CA LEU A 206 14.68 19.34 16.75
C LEU A 206 14.00 18.66 17.94
N ILE A 207 14.40 17.43 18.22
CA ILE A 207 14.01 16.65 19.39
C ILE A 207 15.30 16.15 20.03
N ALA A 208 15.47 16.33 21.35
CA ALA A 208 16.59 15.79 22.11
C ALA A 208 16.14 14.54 22.89
N ALA A 209 16.97 13.49 22.89
CA ALA A 209 16.73 12.26 23.64
C ALA A 209 18.04 11.66 24.15
N GLY A 210 17.97 10.90 25.24
CA GLY A 210 19.06 10.08 25.75
C GLY A 210 18.69 8.61 25.63
N ALA A 211 19.61 7.77 25.16
CA ALA A 211 19.46 6.32 25.13
C ALA A 211 20.31 5.60 26.20
N GLY A 212 21.16 6.35 26.92
CA GLY A 212 22.08 5.76 27.89
C GLY A 212 22.96 4.69 27.22
N GLU A 213 23.16 3.58 27.92
CA GLU A 213 23.93 2.41 27.48
C GLU A 213 23.09 1.36 26.74
N HIS A 214 21.81 1.60 26.51
CA HIS A 214 20.82 0.60 26.12
C HIS A 214 20.67 0.41 24.61
N ASP A 215 21.37 1.19 23.78
CA ASP A 215 21.41 1.02 22.33
C ASP A 215 22.87 0.98 21.81
N PRO A 216 23.66 -0.06 22.17
CA PRO A 216 25.04 -0.19 21.78
C PRO A 216 25.18 -0.60 20.30
N ILE A 217 26.18 -0.02 19.60
CA ILE A 217 26.55 -0.44 18.23
C ILE A 217 27.74 -1.41 18.22
N SER A 218 28.42 -1.54 19.32
CA SER A 218 29.55 -2.46 19.52
C SER A 218 29.47 -3.13 20.88
N SER A 219 30.21 -4.22 21.04
CA SER A 219 30.34 -4.87 22.34
C SER A 219 30.94 -3.90 23.38
N ASN A 220 30.43 -3.92 24.62
CA ASN A 220 31.04 -3.14 25.70
C ASN A 220 32.25 -3.80 26.36
N ALA A 221 32.73 -4.95 25.85
CA ALA A 221 33.80 -5.73 26.46
C ALA A 221 35.16 -5.02 26.38
N ARG A 222 35.53 -4.44 25.24
CA ARG A 222 36.81 -3.80 24.99
C ARG A 222 36.71 -2.28 25.05
N PRO A 223 37.79 -1.57 25.47
CA PRO A 223 37.78 -0.10 25.51
C PRO A 223 37.47 0.57 24.15
N ALA A 224 38.03 0.03 23.05
CA ALA A 224 37.79 0.55 21.71
C ALA A 224 36.30 0.41 21.28
N ASP A 225 35.67 -0.69 21.64
CA ASP A 225 34.24 -0.92 21.35
C ASP A 225 33.35 0.01 22.17
N ARG A 226 33.70 0.24 23.46
CA ARG A 226 33.00 1.21 24.31
C ARG A 226 33.10 2.65 23.77
N GLN A 227 34.27 2.98 23.19
CA GLN A 227 34.49 4.28 22.55
C GLN A 227 33.48 4.53 21.44
N ARG A 228 33.20 3.53 20.60
CA ARG A 228 32.17 3.61 19.54
C ARG A 228 30.77 3.76 20.10
N ASN A 229 30.46 3.17 21.26
CA ASN A 229 29.17 3.32 21.90
C ASN A 229 28.93 4.74 22.43
N ARG A 230 29.99 5.46 22.84
CA ARG A 230 29.91 6.86 23.28
C ARG A 230 29.85 7.79 22.07
N ARG A 231 28.62 8.12 21.66
CA ARG A 231 28.34 8.91 20.45
C ARG A 231 27.11 9.79 20.61
N ILE A 232 26.98 10.74 19.70
CA ILE A 232 25.74 11.45 19.43
C ILE A 232 25.26 11.04 18.03
N GLU A 233 24.02 10.67 17.90
CA GLU A 233 23.35 10.44 16.63
C GLU A 233 22.38 11.58 16.34
N ILE A 234 22.44 12.16 15.13
CA ILE A 234 21.44 13.09 14.63
C ILE A 234 20.68 12.34 13.51
N GLN A 235 19.49 11.88 13.85
CA GLN A 235 18.67 11.04 12.97
C GLN A 235 17.68 11.91 12.21
N LEU A 236 17.64 11.80 10.89
CA LEU A 236 16.61 12.39 10.06
C LEU A 236 15.32 11.60 10.24
N LEU A 237 14.29 12.25 10.77
CA LEU A 237 12.99 11.61 10.92
C LEU A 237 12.23 11.62 9.58
N PRO A 238 11.51 10.52 9.24
CA PRO A 238 10.64 10.50 8.07
C PRO A 238 9.57 11.57 8.21
N ALA A 239 9.22 12.24 7.11
CA ALA A 239 8.08 13.13 7.10
C ALA A 239 6.79 12.31 7.23
N ILE A 240 5.76 12.85 7.90
CA ILE A 240 4.46 12.15 8.06
C ILE A 240 3.87 11.78 6.70
N ALA A 241 4.12 12.61 5.67
CA ALA A 241 3.71 12.34 4.29
C ALA A 241 4.44 11.14 3.63
N GLU A 242 5.57 10.71 4.20
CA GLU A 242 6.37 9.57 3.72
C GLU A 242 5.95 8.25 4.39
N LEU A 243 5.10 8.32 5.41
CA LEU A 243 4.54 7.11 6.02
C LEU A 243 3.48 6.50 5.09
N PRO A 244 3.48 5.17 4.92
CA PRO A 244 2.44 4.52 4.16
C PRO A 244 1.06 4.88 4.73
N PRO A 245 0.04 5.08 3.88
CA PRO A 245 -1.29 5.40 4.37
C PRO A 245 -1.79 4.27 5.28
N LEU A 246 -2.39 4.66 6.41
CA LEU A 246 -2.99 3.69 7.33
C LEU A 246 -3.98 2.78 6.58
N PRO A 247 -3.97 1.47 6.83
CA PRO A 247 -4.95 0.54 6.30
C PRO A 247 -6.39 1.06 6.52
N ALA A 248 -7.27 0.85 5.54
CA ALA A 248 -8.64 1.37 5.58
C ALA A 248 -9.38 1.00 6.89
N ALA A 249 -9.14 -0.20 7.41
CA ALA A 249 -9.72 -0.67 8.67
C ALA A 249 -9.34 0.19 9.89
N LEU A 250 -8.15 0.77 9.91
CA LEU A 250 -7.71 1.65 11.02
C LEU A 250 -8.21 3.09 10.85
N ARG A 251 -8.48 3.54 9.62
CA ARG A 251 -9.06 4.87 9.36
C ARG A 251 -10.52 4.98 9.83
N THR A 252 -11.30 3.92 9.66
CA THR A 252 -12.70 3.88 10.12
C THR A 252 -12.78 3.85 11.64
N ALA A 253 -11.92 3.11 12.34
CA ALA A 253 -11.88 3.06 13.80
C ALA A 253 -11.55 4.43 14.43
N GLN A 254 -10.67 5.23 13.82
CA GLN A 254 -10.37 6.59 14.31
C GLN A 254 -11.53 7.57 14.12
N ALA A 255 -12.28 7.45 13.02
CA ALA A 255 -13.44 8.30 12.76
C ALA A 255 -14.61 8.01 13.73
N GLU A 256 -14.71 6.79 14.22
CA GLU A 256 -15.71 6.39 15.23
C GLU A 256 -15.31 6.79 16.65
N ALA A 257 -14.03 6.77 16.99
CA ALA A 257 -13.51 7.17 18.31
C ALA A 257 -13.50 8.69 18.54
N SER A 258 -13.69 9.51 17.49
CA SER A 258 -13.72 10.98 17.57
C SER A 258 -15.14 11.56 17.59
N LYS A 259 -16.18 10.72 17.66
CA LYS A 259 -17.59 11.10 17.85
C LYS A 259 -18.02 10.86 19.27
#